data_e2e0c1b5a78a489bf9c25f2531c52f38
#
_entry.id   e2e0c1b5a78a489bf9c25f2531c52f38
#
_cell.length_a   1.000
_cell.length_b   1.000
_cell.length_c   1.000
_cell.angle_alpha   90.00
_cell.angle_beta   90.00
_cell.angle_gamma   90.00
#
_symmetry.space_group_name_H-M   'P 1'
#
loop_
_entity.id
_entity.type
_entity.pdbx_description
1 polymer ?
#
loop_
_entity_poly.entity_id
_entity_poly.type
_entity_poly.pdbx_seq_one_letter_code
_entity_poly.pdbx_strand_id
1 'polypeptide(L)'
;QTHYSVALDASVTETAPHNFAISSGNSSSTLEFTVTFANAGKSPVHHDAAETFAASSAHWEQFWGSSAAVDFSGSTDPRANELEARIILSRYLMAVQMAGDVPPQETGLTCSTWYGKHHSEMIWWHTAQFALWGNDGLLEKNLDWYQSQLPAARQLAASRGLKGARWAKMTGPEMRESPGGNPLIVWNQPHMIYLCELLYRNHPAPALLAKYRELVLETADCMASMVHFDAKKDAYVLGPPLWIAQEIYDQATSQNPSFELDYWHWTLGVAQQWR
;
A
#
# COMPACT_ATOMS: atom_id res chain seq x y z
N GLN A 1 2.19 -10.46 21.08
CA GLN A 1 2.30 -11.66 20.21
C GLN A 1 0.97 -11.86 19.52
N THR A 2 0.98 -11.92 18.20
CA THR A 2 -0.20 -12.27 17.42
C THR A 2 -0.28 -13.79 17.34
N HIS A 3 -1.35 -14.36 17.83
CA HIS A 3 -1.61 -15.80 17.73
C HIS A 3 -2.52 -16.05 16.52
N TYR A 4 -2.25 -17.09 15.78
CA TYR A 4 -3.08 -17.55 14.66
C TYR A 4 -3.57 -18.97 14.95
N SER A 5 -4.81 -19.24 14.58
CA SER A 5 -5.32 -20.60 14.52
C SER A 5 -5.19 -21.11 13.09
N VAL A 6 -4.80 -22.36 12.95
CA VAL A 6 -4.64 -23.05 11.65
C VAL A 6 -5.56 -24.26 11.64
N ALA A 7 -6.37 -24.39 10.60
CA ALA A 7 -7.17 -25.58 10.35
C ALA A 7 -6.71 -26.26 9.06
N LEU A 8 -6.65 -27.59 9.10
CA LEU A 8 -6.20 -28.45 8.01
C LEU A 8 -7.23 -29.55 7.80
N ASP A 9 -7.49 -29.92 6.56
CA ASP A 9 -8.37 -31.01 6.14
C ASP A 9 -7.62 -32.35 5.88
N ALA A 10 -6.43 -32.50 6.46
CA ALA A 10 -5.57 -33.68 6.35
C ALA A 10 -5.06 -34.09 7.73
N SER A 11 -4.52 -35.31 7.84
CA SER A 11 -3.84 -35.74 9.06
C SER A 11 -2.51 -35.01 9.22
N VAL A 12 -2.31 -34.38 10.38
CA VAL A 12 -1.13 -33.60 10.67
C VAL A 12 -0.41 -34.16 11.90
N THR A 13 0.88 -34.37 11.77
CA THR A 13 1.74 -34.78 12.89
C THR A 13 2.90 -33.78 13.01
N GLU A 14 3.09 -33.21 14.18
CA GLU A 14 4.29 -32.42 14.47
C GLU A 14 5.48 -33.37 14.67
N THR A 15 6.49 -33.26 13.81
CA THR A 15 7.69 -34.13 13.83
C THR A 15 8.86 -33.47 14.53
N ALA A 16 8.88 -32.16 14.65
CA ALA A 16 9.80 -31.34 15.40
C ALA A 16 9.20 -29.95 15.61
N PRO A 17 9.73 -29.08 16.48
CA PRO A 17 9.23 -27.71 16.63
C PRO A 17 9.08 -26.99 15.29
N HIS A 18 7.84 -26.58 14.95
CA HIS A 18 7.46 -25.90 13.70
C HIS A 18 7.64 -26.75 12.42
N ASN A 19 7.82 -28.06 12.53
CA ASN A 19 7.87 -29.00 11.41
C ASN A 19 6.68 -29.95 11.47
N PHE A 20 5.87 -30.00 10.43
CA PHE A 20 4.66 -30.79 10.37
C PHE A 20 4.70 -31.73 9.16
N ALA A 21 4.38 -32.98 9.39
CA ALA A 21 4.11 -33.94 8.33
C ALA A 21 2.59 -33.95 8.05
N ILE A 22 2.22 -33.75 6.79
CA ILE A 22 0.84 -33.78 6.32
C ILE A 22 0.67 -35.08 5.52
N SER A 23 -0.34 -35.87 5.84
CA SER A 23 -0.61 -37.12 5.15
C SER A 23 -2.10 -37.32 4.85
N SER A 24 -2.40 -37.92 3.69
CA SER A 24 -3.76 -38.41 3.42
C SER A 24 -4.07 -39.63 4.30
N GLY A 25 -5.22 -39.66 4.92
CA GLY A 25 -5.66 -40.83 5.68
C GLY A 25 -5.97 -42.05 4.82
N ASN A 26 -5.87 -41.95 3.49
CA ASN A 26 -6.22 -42.95 2.51
C ASN A 26 -5.00 -43.41 1.73
N SER A 27 -5.06 -44.62 1.13
CA SER A 27 -4.03 -45.14 0.22
C SER A 27 -4.03 -44.46 -1.17
N SER A 28 -4.50 -43.23 -1.26
CA SER A 28 -4.50 -42.43 -2.48
C SER A 28 -3.08 -41.94 -2.81
N SER A 29 -2.75 -41.93 -4.10
CA SER A 29 -1.53 -41.33 -4.62
C SER A 29 -1.60 -39.78 -4.67
N THR A 30 -2.75 -39.20 -4.38
CA THR A 30 -2.99 -37.74 -4.37
C THR A 30 -3.28 -37.30 -2.95
N LEU A 31 -2.57 -36.25 -2.52
CA LEU A 31 -2.82 -35.53 -1.26
C LEU A 31 -3.43 -34.17 -1.59
N GLU A 32 -4.69 -33.99 -1.20
CA GLU A 32 -5.38 -32.69 -1.28
C GLU A 32 -5.59 -32.16 0.14
N PHE A 33 -5.27 -30.90 0.37
CA PHE A 33 -5.50 -30.24 1.66
C PHE A 33 -5.58 -28.73 1.51
N THR A 34 -6.24 -28.09 2.46
CA THR A 34 -6.24 -26.63 2.64
C THR A 34 -5.67 -26.26 4.00
N VAL A 35 -5.09 -25.08 4.08
CA VAL A 35 -4.59 -24.49 5.34
C VAL A 35 -5.23 -23.12 5.50
N THR A 36 -6.01 -22.95 6.56
CA THR A 36 -6.69 -21.68 6.86
C THR A 36 -6.02 -21.02 8.07
N PHE A 37 -5.57 -19.77 7.91
CA PHE A 37 -5.02 -18.96 8.98
C PHE A 37 -6.09 -17.98 9.47
N ALA A 38 -6.30 -17.90 10.77
CA ALA A 38 -7.21 -16.94 11.39
C ALA A 38 -6.54 -16.23 12.57
N ASN A 39 -6.97 -15.00 12.83
CA ASN A 39 -6.52 -14.26 14.00
C ASN A 39 -6.88 -15.00 15.29
N ALA A 40 -6.07 -14.85 16.34
CA ALA A 40 -6.35 -15.42 17.64
C ALA A 40 -7.76 -15.05 18.14
N GLY A 41 -8.47 -16.06 18.64
CA GLY A 41 -9.86 -15.90 19.12
C GLY A 41 -10.95 -16.01 18.05
N LYS A 42 -10.57 -16.17 16.77
CA LYS A 42 -11.53 -16.51 15.70
C LYS A 42 -11.29 -17.97 15.30
N SER A 43 -12.36 -18.75 15.20
CA SER A 43 -12.27 -20.08 14.58
C SER A 43 -12.09 -19.90 13.08
N PRO A 44 -11.10 -20.55 12.46
CA PRO A 44 -10.97 -20.52 11.01
C PRO A 44 -12.19 -21.19 10.37
N VAL A 45 -12.74 -20.56 9.33
CA VAL A 45 -13.74 -21.21 8.47
C VAL A 45 -12.99 -22.18 7.57
N HIS A 46 -13.39 -23.45 7.63
CA HIS A 46 -12.79 -24.49 6.81
C HIS A 46 -13.45 -24.53 5.44
N HIS A 47 -12.65 -24.56 4.40
CA HIS A 47 -13.06 -24.78 3.01
C HIS A 47 -12.23 -25.92 2.44
N ASP A 48 -12.86 -26.84 1.71
CA ASP A 48 -12.12 -27.88 1.03
C ASP A 48 -11.33 -27.38 -0.19
N ALA A 49 -10.51 -28.23 -0.78
CA ALA A 49 -9.67 -27.86 -1.91
C ALA A 49 -10.50 -27.46 -3.14
N ALA A 50 -11.60 -28.16 -3.41
CA ALA A 50 -12.46 -27.87 -4.56
C ALA A 50 -13.15 -26.51 -4.43
N GLU A 51 -13.69 -26.19 -3.24
CA GLU A 51 -14.27 -24.89 -2.93
C GLU A 51 -13.23 -23.77 -3.07
N THR A 52 -12.02 -24.00 -2.57
CA THR A 52 -10.92 -23.01 -2.65
C THR A 52 -10.51 -22.76 -4.09
N PHE A 53 -10.37 -23.80 -4.92
CA PHE A 53 -10.08 -23.65 -6.35
C PHE A 53 -11.20 -22.93 -7.10
N ALA A 54 -12.47 -23.29 -6.83
CA ALA A 54 -13.61 -22.64 -7.46
C ALA A 54 -13.67 -21.15 -7.11
N ALA A 55 -13.47 -20.79 -5.85
CA ALA A 55 -13.43 -19.40 -5.40
C ALA A 55 -12.26 -18.61 -6.04
N SER A 56 -11.08 -19.23 -6.14
CA SER A 56 -9.92 -18.63 -6.80
C SER A 56 -10.18 -18.40 -8.30
N SER A 57 -10.75 -19.37 -8.99
CA SER A 57 -11.09 -19.24 -10.41
C SER A 57 -12.10 -18.12 -10.64
N ALA A 58 -13.17 -18.06 -9.87
CA ALA A 58 -14.17 -17.00 -9.96
C ALA A 58 -13.59 -15.61 -9.67
N HIS A 59 -12.68 -15.52 -8.67
CA HIS A 59 -11.96 -14.26 -8.38
C HIS A 59 -11.16 -13.77 -9.58
N TRP A 60 -10.38 -14.63 -10.22
CA TRP A 60 -9.55 -14.22 -11.36
C TRP A 60 -10.36 -13.92 -12.61
N GLU A 61 -11.44 -14.66 -12.85
CA GLU A 61 -12.40 -14.31 -13.92
C GLU A 61 -13.00 -12.92 -13.71
N GLN A 62 -13.42 -12.61 -12.49
CA GLN A 62 -13.92 -11.29 -12.15
C GLN A 62 -12.84 -10.21 -12.28
N PHE A 63 -11.64 -10.44 -11.75
CA PHE A 63 -10.54 -9.48 -11.80
C PHE A 63 -10.20 -9.07 -13.24
N TRP A 64 -10.02 -10.06 -14.13
CA TRP A 64 -9.69 -9.79 -15.53
C TRP A 64 -10.87 -9.28 -16.34
N GLY A 65 -12.08 -9.74 -16.05
CA GLY A 65 -13.30 -9.34 -16.76
C GLY A 65 -13.81 -7.94 -16.41
N SER A 66 -13.47 -7.41 -15.22
CA SER A 66 -13.92 -6.10 -14.75
C SER A 66 -12.90 -4.97 -14.91
N SER A 67 -11.71 -5.25 -15.45
CA SER A 67 -10.62 -4.30 -15.56
C SER A 67 -10.18 -4.06 -16.99
N ALA A 68 -9.46 -2.97 -17.23
CA ALA A 68 -8.86 -2.70 -18.54
C ALA A 68 -7.82 -3.79 -18.92
N ALA A 69 -7.64 -4.01 -20.20
CA ALA A 69 -6.66 -4.94 -20.75
C ALA A 69 -5.87 -4.29 -21.88
N VAL A 70 -4.73 -4.87 -22.22
CA VAL A 70 -4.00 -4.56 -23.44
C VAL A 70 -4.12 -5.74 -24.40
N ASP A 71 -4.20 -5.44 -25.68
CA ASP A 71 -4.20 -6.40 -26.77
C ASP A 71 -3.27 -5.85 -27.87
N PHE A 72 -2.16 -6.53 -28.09
CA PHE A 72 -1.18 -6.16 -29.10
C PHE A 72 -1.24 -7.05 -30.35
N SER A 73 -2.31 -7.83 -30.53
CA SER A 73 -2.48 -8.76 -31.66
C SER A 73 -2.40 -8.07 -33.02
N GLY A 74 -2.70 -6.77 -33.12
CA GLY A 74 -2.56 -5.95 -34.33
C GLY A 74 -1.17 -5.35 -34.55
N SER A 75 -0.21 -5.55 -33.64
CA SER A 75 1.15 -5.00 -33.77
C SER A 75 2.02 -5.85 -34.68
N THR A 76 2.84 -5.19 -35.50
CA THR A 76 3.87 -5.83 -36.31
C THR A 76 5.23 -5.89 -35.64
N ASP A 77 5.39 -5.32 -34.43
CA ASP A 77 6.65 -5.40 -33.67
C ASP A 77 6.81 -6.82 -33.11
N PRO A 78 7.94 -7.49 -33.36
CA PRO A 78 8.17 -8.87 -32.90
C PRO A 78 8.21 -9.01 -31.36
N ARG A 79 8.31 -7.91 -30.62
CA ARG A 79 8.31 -7.89 -29.15
C ARG A 79 6.92 -7.69 -28.55
N ALA A 80 5.88 -7.48 -29.35
CA ALA A 80 4.54 -7.15 -28.87
C ALA A 80 3.98 -8.20 -27.88
N ASN A 81 4.07 -9.48 -28.24
CA ASN A 81 3.59 -10.58 -27.40
C ASN A 81 4.35 -10.66 -26.05
N GLU A 82 5.67 -10.43 -26.09
CA GLU A 82 6.49 -10.41 -24.87
C GLU A 82 6.08 -9.25 -23.94
N LEU A 83 5.81 -8.06 -24.50
CA LEU A 83 5.37 -6.91 -23.74
C LEU A 83 4.00 -7.16 -23.12
N GLU A 84 3.06 -7.71 -23.88
CA GLU A 84 1.72 -8.06 -23.38
C GLU A 84 1.82 -9.06 -22.22
N ALA A 85 2.58 -10.13 -22.38
CA ALA A 85 2.80 -11.14 -21.34
C ALA A 85 3.42 -10.52 -20.06
N ARG A 86 4.35 -9.60 -20.19
CA ARG A 86 4.95 -8.88 -19.04
C ARG A 86 3.97 -7.97 -18.34
N ILE A 87 3.10 -7.28 -19.07
CA ILE A 87 2.04 -6.43 -18.49
C ILE A 87 1.05 -7.31 -17.70
N ILE A 88 0.60 -8.41 -18.28
CA ILE A 88 -0.31 -9.36 -17.63
C ILE A 88 0.32 -9.92 -16.35
N LEU A 89 1.57 -10.41 -16.45
CA LEU A 89 2.30 -10.93 -15.30
C LEU A 89 2.49 -9.87 -14.20
N SER A 90 2.85 -8.64 -14.57
CA SER A 90 3.01 -7.55 -13.59
C SER A 90 1.70 -7.25 -12.87
N ARG A 91 0.59 -7.16 -13.58
CA ARG A 91 -0.73 -6.94 -12.99
C ARG A 91 -1.15 -8.07 -12.06
N TYR A 92 -0.92 -9.32 -12.47
CA TYR A 92 -1.15 -10.49 -11.62
C TYR A 92 -0.34 -10.41 -10.32
N LEU A 93 0.97 -10.17 -10.43
CA LEU A 93 1.85 -10.06 -9.27
C LEU A 93 1.44 -8.91 -8.35
N MET A 94 1.05 -7.76 -8.89
CA MET A 94 0.56 -6.64 -8.09
C MET A 94 -0.72 -7.00 -7.35
N ALA A 95 -1.67 -7.69 -7.99
CA ALA A 95 -2.89 -8.14 -7.34
C ALA A 95 -2.61 -9.17 -6.23
N VAL A 96 -1.69 -10.12 -6.45
CA VAL A 96 -1.31 -11.12 -5.44
C VAL A 96 -0.58 -10.48 -4.24
N GLN A 97 0.32 -9.52 -4.51
CA GLN A 97 1.24 -8.99 -3.51
C GLN A 97 0.70 -7.78 -2.75
N MET A 98 -0.12 -6.92 -3.40
CA MET A 98 -0.40 -5.57 -2.92
C MET A 98 -1.90 -5.28 -2.68
N ALA A 99 -2.81 -6.21 -3.01
CA ALA A 99 -4.26 -5.97 -2.96
C ALA A 99 -4.92 -6.29 -1.60
N GLY A 100 -4.15 -6.29 -0.50
CA GLY A 100 -4.69 -6.50 0.85
C GLY A 100 -5.53 -5.31 1.35
N ASP A 101 -6.21 -5.52 2.49
CA ASP A 101 -7.04 -4.49 3.12
C ASP A 101 -6.20 -3.42 3.87
N VAL A 102 -4.90 -3.65 4.00
CA VAL A 102 -3.95 -2.75 4.65
C VAL A 102 -2.73 -2.54 3.75
N PRO A 103 -2.02 -1.41 3.87
CA PRO A 103 -0.80 -1.18 3.11
C PRO A 103 0.21 -2.31 3.31
N PRO A 104 0.78 -2.85 2.23
CA PRO A 104 1.75 -3.92 2.34
C PRO A 104 3.10 -3.41 2.87
N GLN A 105 3.97 -4.36 3.21
CA GLN A 105 5.40 -4.09 3.31
C GLN A 105 5.98 -3.79 1.91
N GLU A 106 7.23 -3.34 1.84
CA GLU A 106 7.86 -2.89 0.58
C GLU A 106 7.76 -3.91 -0.57
N THR A 107 8.03 -5.18 -0.28
CA THR A 107 8.01 -6.26 -1.28
C THR A 107 6.67 -7.00 -1.38
N GLY A 108 5.64 -6.56 -0.70
CA GLY A 108 4.32 -7.19 -0.71
C GLY A 108 4.18 -8.38 0.25
N LEU A 109 3.30 -9.32 -0.09
CA LEU A 109 2.86 -10.37 0.81
C LEU A 109 3.90 -11.48 1.04
N THR A 110 4.57 -11.93 -0.03
CA THR A 110 5.31 -13.20 -0.01
C THR A 110 6.77 -13.12 0.47
N CYS A 111 7.34 -11.93 0.50
CA CYS A 111 8.70 -11.69 0.99
C CYS A 111 8.71 -10.71 2.15
N SER A 112 9.29 -11.10 3.29
CA SER A 112 9.42 -10.18 4.42
C SER A 112 10.58 -9.21 4.19
N THR A 113 10.26 -7.91 4.10
CA THR A 113 11.24 -6.82 4.05
C THR A 113 10.92 -5.79 5.11
N TRP A 114 11.94 -5.09 5.58
CA TRP A 114 11.79 -4.04 6.60
C TRP A 114 10.93 -4.49 7.80
N TYR A 115 11.08 -5.78 8.18
CA TYR A 115 10.40 -6.39 9.32
C TYR A 115 8.86 -6.40 9.22
N GLY A 116 8.32 -6.50 8.01
CA GLY A 116 6.87 -6.55 7.76
C GLY A 116 6.11 -5.25 8.05
N LYS A 117 6.81 -4.11 8.10
CA LYS A 117 6.17 -2.82 8.36
C LYS A 117 5.35 -2.33 7.18
N HIS A 118 4.24 -1.63 7.45
CA HIS A 118 3.51 -0.89 6.42
C HIS A 118 4.41 0.17 5.80
N HIS A 119 4.53 0.16 4.48
CA HIS A 119 5.50 0.99 3.76
C HIS A 119 4.81 2.13 3.00
N SER A 120 4.53 3.24 3.71
CA SER A 120 3.82 4.38 3.12
C SER A 120 4.62 5.09 2.02
N GLU A 121 5.94 4.97 2.00
CA GLU A 121 6.76 5.48 0.90
C GLU A 121 6.46 4.77 -0.42
N MET A 122 6.31 3.44 -0.37
CA MET A 122 6.12 2.61 -1.56
C MET A 122 4.66 2.47 -1.98
N ILE A 123 3.71 2.95 -1.19
CA ILE A 123 2.27 2.77 -1.47
C ILE A 123 1.85 3.34 -2.83
N TRP A 124 2.52 4.38 -3.31
CA TRP A 124 2.27 4.94 -4.63
C TRP A 124 2.47 3.89 -5.73
N TRP A 125 3.63 3.19 -5.73
CA TRP A 125 3.91 2.10 -6.67
C TRP A 125 3.02 0.88 -6.45
N HIS A 126 2.66 0.60 -5.20
CA HIS A 126 1.83 -0.55 -4.87
C HIS A 126 0.40 -0.40 -5.40
N THR A 127 -0.19 0.80 -5.36
CA THR A 127 -1.65 0.94 -5.51
C THR A 127 -2.10 1.88 -6.62
N ALA A 128 -1.29 2.86 -7.05
CA ALA A 128 -1.70 3.82 -8.07
C ALA A 128 -2.09 3.13 -9.40
N GLN A 129 -1.41 2.05 -9.76
CA GLN A 129 -1.69 1.28 -10.95
C GLN A 129 -3.09 0.64 -10.95
N PHE A 130 -3.67 0.33 -9.78
CA PHE A 130 -5.03 -0.22 -9.72
C PHE A 130 -6.05 0.75 -10.30
N ALA A 131 -5.94 2.04 -9.98
CA ALA A 131 -6.80 3.06 -10.57
C ALA A 131 -6.62 3.17 -12.10
N LEU A 132 -5.38 3.05 -12.60
CA LEU A 132 -5.10 3.13 -14.03
C LEU A 132 -5.68 1.94 -14.82
N TRP A 133 -5.87 0.80 -14.17
CA TRP A 133 -6.43 -0.41 -14.79
C TRP A 133 -7.92 -0.62 -14.50
N GLY A 134 -8.58 0.30 -13.77
CA GLY A 134 -9.99 0.18 -13.43
C GLY A 134 -10.28 -0.79 -12.27
N ASN A 135 -9.26 -1.13 -11.47
CA ASN A 135 -9.40 -1.91 -10.23
C ASN A 135 -9.48 -1.00 -9.00
N ASP A 136 -10.22 0.10 -9.08
CA ASP A 136 -10.29 1.17 -8.07
C ASP A 136 -10.58 0.69 -6.65
N GLY A 137 -11.41 -0.35 -6.50
CA GLY A 137 -11.72 -0.93 -5.20
C GLY A 137 -10.49 -1.48 -4.46
N LEU A 138 -9.43 -1.88 -5.17
CA LEU A 138 -8.17 -2.34 -4.55
C LEU A 138 -7.34 -1.17 -4.01
N LEU A 139 -7.35 -0.03 -4.69
CA LEU A 139 -6.79 1.21 -4.16
C LEU A 139 -7.62 1.72 -2.97
N GLU A 140 -8.95 1.70 -3.09
CA GLU A 140 -9.86 2.23 -2.07
C GLU A 140 -9.69 1.55 -0.72
N LYS A 141 -9.48 0.23 -0.67
CA LYS A 141 -9.17 -0.50 0.57
C LYS A 141 -8.01 0.12 1.36
N ASN A 142 -6.93 0.48 0.66
CA ASN A 142 -5.78 1.11 1.30
C ASN A 142 -6.11 2.53 1.77
N LEU A 143 -6.84 3.32 0.98
CA LEU A 143 -7.27 4.66 1.39
C LEU A 143 -8.19 4.61 2.61
N ASP A 144 -9.10 3.64 2.69
CA ASP A 144 -9.95 3.42 3.86
C ASP A 144 -9.14 3.10 5.12
N TRP A 145 -8.06 2.31 4.97
CA TRP A 145 -7.15 2.08 6.09
C TRP A 145 -6.47 3.39 6.54
N TYR A 146 -5.92 4.20 5.61
CA TYR A 146 -5.31 5.49 5.96
C TYR A 146 -6.32 6.45 6.59
N GLN A 147 -7.55 6.49 6.09
CA GLN A 147 -8.65 7.25 6.68
C GLN A 147 -8.90 6.82 8.14
N SER A 148 -8.90 5.52 8.41
CA SER A 148 -9.08 4.99 9.77
C SER A 148 -7.91 5.33 10.71
N GLN A 149 -6.72 5.58 10.17
CA GLN A 149 -5.51 5.91 10.93
C GLN A 149 -5.33 7.42 11.17
N LEU A 150 -6.22 8.28 10.71
CA LEU A 150 -6.13 9.74 10.93
C LEU A 150 -5.89 10.14 12.39
N PRO A 151 -6.56 9.56 13.40
CA PRO A 151 -6.30 9.91 14.80
C PRO A 151 -4.86 9.65 15.23
N ALA A 152 -4.27 8.51 14.83
CA ALA A 152 -2.89 8.16 15.14
C ALA A 152 -1.89 9.02 14.36
N ALA A 153 -2.19 9.33 13.08
CA ALA A 153 -1.38 10.21 12.25
C ALA A 153 -1.34 11.66 12.78
N ARG A 154 -2.45 12.16 13.34
CA ARG A 154 -2.49 13.46 14.05
C ARG A 154 -1.63 13.45 15.30
N GLN A 155 -1.70 12.39 16.09
CA GLN A 155 -0.86 12.25 17.28
C GLN A 155 0.63 12.22 16.93
N LEU A 156 0.98 11.53 15.84
CA LEU A 156 2.36 11.53 15.34
C LEU A 156 2.79 12.93 14.88
N ALA A 157 1.97 13.66 14.13
CA ALA A 157 2.23 15.04 13.74
C ALA A 157 2.45 15.93 14.97
N ALA A 158 1.53 15.91 15.92
CA ALA A 158 1.57 16.71 17.15
C ALA A 158 2.83 16.41 17.99
N SER A 159 3.25 15.14 18.08
CA SER A 159 4.46 14.74 18.81
C SER A 159 5.74 15.35 18.23
N ARG A 160 5.68 15.83 16.99
CA ARG A 160 6.78 16.49 16.27
C ARG A 160 6.58 17.99 16.10
N GLY A 161 5.57 18.57 16.76
CA GLY A 161 5.23 19.99 16.64
C GLY A 161 4.61 20.36 15.29
N LEU A 162 4.12 19.38 14.54
CA LEU A 162 3.47 19.56 13.24
C LEU A 162 1.94 19.61 13.40
N LYS A 163 1.25 20.13 12.39
CA LYS A 163 -0.21 20.14 12.27
C LYS A 163 -0.68 18.98 11.38
N GLY A 164 -1.98 18.74 11.35
CA GLY A 164 -2.61 17.77 10.46
C GLY A 164 -2.16 16.32 10.72
N ALA A 165 -2.05 15.53 9.66
CA ALA A 165 -1.75 14.10 9.71
C ALA A 165 -0.38 13.78 9.08
N ARG A 166 0.54 13.19 9.88
CA ARG A 166 1.87 12.77 9.44
C ARG A 166 1.86 11.33 8.95
N TRP A 167 2.27 11.13 7.71
CA TRP A 167 2.46 9.81 7.09
C TRP A 167 3.94 9.48 7.02
N ALA A 168 4.41 8.69 7.99
CA ALA A 168 5.81 8.30 8.05
C ALA A 168 6.19 7.34 6.91
N LYS A 169 7.47 7.29 6.54
CA LYS A 169 8.01 6.38 5.53
C LYS A 169 7.55 4.94 5.76
N MET A 170 7.77 4.44 6.96
CA MET A 170 7.38 3.10 7.41
C MET A 170 6.80 3.14 8.81
N THR A 171 5.75 2.37 9.04
CA THR A 171 5.09 2.29 10.35
C THR A 171 4.86 0.85 10.79
N GLY A 172 4.86 0.63 12.11
CA GLY A 172 4.28 -0.56 12.70
C GLY A 172 2.74 -0.53 12.67
N PRO A 173 2.07 -1.59 13.16
CA PRO A 173 0.61 -1.69 13.13
C PRO A 173 -0.13 -0.55 13.81
N GLU A 174 0.48 0.07 14.83
CA GLU A 174 -0.11 1.17 15.61
C GLU A 174 0.38 2.54 15.12
N MET A 175 0.71 2.68 13.85
CA MET A 175 1.28 3.89 13.25
C MET A 175 2.58 4.38 13.90
N ARG A 176 3.25 3.55 14.69
CA ARG A 176 4.54 3.91 15.28
C ARG A 176 5.60 4.00 14.19
N GLU A 177 6.16 5.20 14.04
CA GLU A 177 7.16 5.50 13.03
C GLU A 177 8.46 4.72 13.22
N SER A 178 9.06 4.26 12.13
CA SER A 178 10.38 3.62 12.13
C SER A 178 11.47 4.59 12.59
N PRO A 179 12.40 4.14 13.43
CA PRO A 179 13.49 4.97 13.96
C PRO A 179 14.60 5.23 12.92
N GLY A 180 15.66 5.88 13.37
CA GLY A 180 16.83 6.24 12.57
C GLY A 180 16.58 7.50 11.77
N GLY A 181 17.06 7.56 10.53
CA GLY A 181 16.84 8.69 9.61
C GLY A 181 15.46 8.73 8.98
N ASN A 182 14.67 7.64 9.06
CA ASN A 182 13.36 7.55 8.40
C ASN A 182 12.41 8.72 8.68
N PRO A 183 12.35 9.31 9.89
CA PRO A 183 11.53 10.49 10.14
C PRO A 183 11.85 11.72 9.29
N LEU A 184 13.04 11.79 8.74
CA LEU A 184 13.46 12.90 7.87
C LEU A 184 13.12 12.68 6.39
N ILE A 185 12.62 11.51 6.02
CA ILE A 185 12.10 11.22 4.69
C ILE A 185 10.65 11.67 4.65
N VAL A 186 10.36 12.67 3.84
CA VAL A 186 9.05 13.32 3.79
C VAL A 186 8.44 13.40 2.39
N TRP A 187 9.14 12.95 1.37
CA TRP A 187 8.65 13.00 -0.01
C TRP A 187 7.38 12.17 -0.22
N ASN A 188 7.13 11.16 0.62
CA ASN A 188 5.93 10.34 0.61
C ASN A 188 4.72 10.98 1.30
N GLN A 189 4.92 12.07 2.03
CA GLN A 189 3.83 12.76 2.76
C GLN A 189 2.64 13.09 1.84
N PRO A 190 2.81 13.55 0.58
CA PRO A 190 1.72 13.86 -0.34
C PRO A 190 0.95 12.66 -0.90
N HIS A 191 1.40 11.42 -0.72
CA HIS A 191 0.83 10.27 -1.43
C HIS A 191 -0.67 10.12 -1.22
N MET A 192 -1.20 10.43 -0.04
CA MET A 192 -2.63 10.32 0.23
C MET A 192 -3.45 11.29 -0.61
N ILE A 193 -2.94 12.51 -0.83
CA ILE A 193 -3.60 13.49 -1.72
C ILE A 193 -3.62 12.98 -3.16
N TYR A 194 -2.47 12.47 -3.64
CA TYR A 194 -2.34 11.94 -5.00
C TYR A 194 -3.28 10.76 -5.25
N LEU A 195 -3.30 9.79 -4.35
CA LEU A 195 -4.11 8.58 -4.50
C LEU A 195 -5.62 8.85 -4.41
N CYS A 196 -6.03 9.77 -3.52
CA CYS A 196 -7.42 10.23 -3.46
C CYS A 196 -7.83 10.95 -4.76
N GLU A 197 -6.95 11.78 -5.32
CA GLU A 197 -7.20 12.47 -6.58
C GLU A 197 -7.29 11.50 -7.77
N LEU A 198 -6.47 10.45 -7.83
CA LEU A 198 -6.59 9.39 -8.84
C LEU A 198 -7.96 8.73 -8.80
N LEU A 199 -8.41 8.34 -7.61
CA LEU A 199 -9.71 7.72 -7.43
C LEU A 199 -10.84 8.67 -7.83
N TYR A 200 -10.74 9.95 -7.45
CA TYR A 200 -11.73 10.96 -7.81
C TYR A 200 -11.79 11.20 -9.33
N ARG A 201 -10.65 11.20 -10.02
CA ARG A 201 -10.63 11.36 -11.49
C ARG A 201 -11.34 10.23 -12.23
N ASN A 202 -11.24 9.02 -11.72
CA ASN A 202 -11.95 7.87 -12.27
C ASN A 202 -13.46 7.93 -12.00
N HIS A 203 -13.84 8.38 -10.80
CA HIS A 203 -15.22 8.40 -10.32
C HIS A 203 -15.56 9.76 -9.68
N PRO A 204 -15.71 10.83 -10.48
CA PRO A 204 -16.02 12.15 -9.95
C PRO A 204 -17.40 12.16 -9.27
N ALA A 205 -17.43 12.09 -7.94
CA ALA A 205 -18.66 12.09 -7.18
C ALA A 205 -18.52 12.90 -5.88
N PRO A 206 -19.53 13.71 -5.51
CA PRO A 206 -19.51 14.44 -4.25
C PRO A 206 -19.34 13.56 -3.01
N ALA A 207 -19.86 12.33 -3.05
CA ALA A 207 -19.74 11.37 -1.96
C ALA A 207 -18.28 10.95 -1.72
N LEU A 208 -17.48 10.79 -2.79
CA LEU A 208 -16.07 10.45 -2.69
C LEU A 208 -15.25 11.62 -2.13
N LEU A 209 -15.54 12.84 -2.57
CA LEU A 209 -14.95 14.04 -1.98
C LEU A 209 -15.27 14.12 -0.49
N ALA A 210 -16.53 13.93 -0.10
CA ALA A 210 -16.92 13.95 1.29
C ALA A 210 -16.22 12.87 2.11
N LYS A 211 -16.04 11.66 1.56
CA LYS A 211 -15.38 10.53 2.21
C LYS A 211 -13.92 10.83 2.55
N TYR A 212 -13.15 11.37 1.61
CA TYR A 212 -11.69 11.52 1.76
C TYR A 212 -11.22 12.96 1.99
N ARG A 213 -12.13 13.94 2.01
CA ARG A 213 -11.78 15.35 2.20
C ARG A 213 -10.90 15.58 3.42
N GLU A 214 -11.23 14.96 4.54
CA GLU A 214 -10.47 15.09 5.77
C GLU A 214 -9.06 14.53 5.63
N LEU A 215 -8.91 13.35 5.02
CA LEU A 215 -7.61 12.74 4.72
C LEU A 215 -6.73 13.66 3.88
N VAL A 216 -7.29 14.26 2.83
CA VAL A 216 -6.59 15.18 1.94
C VAL A 216 -6.17 16.46 2.66
N LEU A 217 -7.08 17.11 3.38
CA LEU A 217 -6.81 18.39 4.04
C LEU A 217 -5.83 18.27 5.21
N GLU A 218 -5.98 17.24 6.04
CA GLU A 218 -5.07 16.98 7.16
C GLU A 218 -3.65 16.61 6.67
N THR A 219 -3.55 15.91 5.55
CA THR A 219 -2.27 15.65 4.88
C THR A 219 -1.62 16.96 4.42
N ALA A 220 -2.38 17.84 3.78
CA ALA A 220 -1.89 19.13 3.31
C ALA A 220 -1.51 20.07 4.47
N ASP A 221 -2.27 20.09 5.56
CA ASP A 221 -1.94 20.88 6.74
C ASP A 221 -0.62 20.43 7.39
N CYS A 222 -0.34 19.11 7.39
CA CYS A 222 0.94 18.60 7.83
C CYS A 222 2.08 19.08 6.92
N MET A 223 1.92 18.97 5.60
CA MET A 223 2.89 19.47 4.63
C MET A 223 3.18 20.96 4.83
N ALA A 224 2.14 21.78 4.96
CA ALA A 224 2.28 23.22 5.19
C ALA A 224 3.00 23.56 6.50
N SER A 225 2.91 22.68 7.51
CA SER A 225 3.60 22.87 8.79
C SER A 225 5.05 22.40 8.80
N MET A 226 5.49 21.63 7.79
CA MET A 226 6.89 21.15 7.65
C MET A 226 7.83 22.20 7.05
N VAL A 227 7.30 23.16 6.29
CA VAL A 227 8.10 24.23 5.70
C VAL A 227 8.25 25.38 6.66
N HIS A 228 9.36 26.11 6.56
CA HIS A 228 9.61 27.36 7.29
C HIS A 228 9.86 28.53 6.34
N PHE A 229 9.54 29.73 6.77
CA PHE A 229 9.79 30.93 6.00
C PHE A 229 11.23 31.44 6.23
N ASP A 230 12.03 31.47 5.17
CA ASP A 230 13.36 32.08 5.18
C ASP A 230 13.25 33.54 4.75
N ALA A 231 13.31 34.45 5.72
CA ALA A 231 13.20 35.91 5.46
C ALA A 231 14.32 36.47 4.58
N LYS A 232 15.48 35.82 4.50
CA LYS A 232 16.59 36.26 3.64
C LYS A 232 16.36 35.95 2.18
N LYS A 233 15.62 34.84 1.93
CA LYS A 233 15.27 34.38 0.59
C LYS A 233 13.90 34.86 0.16
N ASP A 234 13.11 35.43 1.08
CA ASP A 234 11.68 35.74 0.90
C ASP A 234 10.89 34.54 0.35
N ALA A 235 11.13 33.36 0.92
CA ALA A 235 10.55 32.09 0.43
C ALA A 235 10.33 31.07 1.53
N TYR A 236 9.35 30.20 1.34
CA TYR A 236 9.20 28.99 2.14
C TYR A 236 10.21 27.93 1.73
N VAL A 237 10.75 27.23 2.71
CA VAL A 237 11.86 26.30 2.55
C VAL A 237 11.52 24.96 3.23
N LEU A 238 11.77 23.87 2.54
CA LEU A 238 11.69 22.50 3.06
C LEU A 238 13.09 22.02 3.47
N GLY A 239 13.25 21.63 4.75
CA GLY A 239 14.59 21.32 5.33
C GLY A 239 15.50 22.53 5.51
N PRO A 240 16.75 22.37 6.03
CA PRO A 240 17.19 21.19 6.75
C PRO A 240 16.56 21.07 8.16
N PRO A 241 16.59 19.91 8.82
CA PRO A 241 17.10 18.64 8.31
C PRO A 241 16.09 17.94 7.37
N LEU A 242 16.62 17.29 6.33
CA LEU A 242 15.83 16.56 5.36
C LEU A 242 16.65 15.39 4.80
N TRP A 243 16.07 14.19 4.77
CA TRP A 243 16.68 13.07 4.06
C TRP A 243 15.96 12.86 2.74
N ILE A 244 16.63 13.20 1.65
CA ILE A 244 16.08 13.10 0.30
C ILE A 244 15.83 11.61 -0.05
N ALA A 245 14.81 11.33 -0.84
CA ALA A 245 14.35 9.98 -1.18
C ALA A 245 15.46 9.03 -1.67
N GLN A 246 16.52 9.53 -2.30
CA GLN A 246 17.66 8.72 -2.73
C GLN A 246 18.54 8.21 -1.58
N GLU A 247 18.36 8.72 -0.37
CA GLU A 247 19.01 8.26 0.87
C GLU A 247 20.55 8.35 0.88
N ILE A 248 21.15 9.11 -0.04
CA ILE A 248 22.62 9.25 -0.20
C ILE A 248 23.15 10.66 0.14
N TYR A 249 22.26 11.62 0.37
CA TYR A 249 22.64 13.01 0.66
C TYR A 249 22.69 13.27 2.16
N ASP A 250 23.50 14.26 2.55
CA ASP A 250 23.61 14.68 3.94
C ASP A 250 22.31 15.29 4.44
N GLN A 251 21.77 14.71 5.50
CA GLN A 251 20.48 15.10 6.08
C GLN A 251 20.53 16.49 6.73
N ALA A 252 21.68 16.91 7.26
CA ALA A 252 21.83 18.17 7.97
C ALA A 252 21.87 19.37 7.04
N THR A 253 22.22 19.17 5.78
CA THR A 253 22.40 20.23 4.78
C THR A 253 21.42 20.17 3.62
N SER A 254 20.71 19.07 3.44
CA SER A 254 19.73 18.88 2.36
C SER A 254 18.55 19.83 2.50
N GLN A 255 18.26 20.57 1.44
CA GLN A 255 17.20 21.57 1.40
C GLN A 255 16.61 21.66 -0.01
N ASN A 256 15.28 21.79 -0.08
CA ASN A 256 14.54 22.08 -1.31
C ASN A 256 14.88 21.16 -2.49
N PRO A 257 14.82 19.83 -2.35
CA PRO A 257 15.05 18.95 -3.50
C PRO A 257 13.96 19.17 -4.56
N SER A 258 14.36 19.45 -5.78
CA SER A 258 13.45 19.92 -6.84
C SER A 258 12.28 18.99 -7.11
N PHE A 259 12.53 17.67 -7.17
CA PHE A 259 11.44 16.72 -7.45
C PHE A 259 10.42 16.61 -6.30
N GLU A 260 10.88 16.70 -5.04
CA GLU A 260 9.97 16.71 -3.88
C GLU A 260 9.13 17.98 -3.87
N LEU A 261 9.74 19.14 -4.15
CA LEU A 261 9.02 20.42 -4.21
C LEU A 261 7.99 20.44 -5.33
N ASP A 262 8.30 19.89 -6.50
CA ASP A 262 7.37 19.83 -7.62
C ASP A 262 6.15 18.95 -7.28
N TYR A 263 6.40 17.79 -6.70
CA TYR A 263 5.35 16.90 -6.24
C TYR A 263 4.50 17.51 -5.10
N TRP A 264 5.13 18.19 -4.16
CA TRP A 264 4.45 18.89 -3.08
C TRP A 264 3.62 20.06 -3.60
N HIS A 265 4.16 20.85 -4.54
CA HIS A 265 3.44 21.95 -5.16
C HIS A 265 2.17 21.46 -5.86
N TRP A 266 2.31 20.45 -6.68
CA TRP A 266 1.15 19.87 -7.38
C TRP A 266 0.09 19.35 -6.41
N THR A 267 0.46 18.57 -5.42
CA THR A 267 -0.48 17.98 -4.47
C THR A 267 -1.13 19.00 -3.55
N LEU A 268 -0.43 20.05 -3.14
CA LEU A 268 -1.04 21.16 -2.41
C LEU A 268 -2.05 21.93 -3.27
N GLY A 269 -1.78 22.07 -4.57
CA GLY A 269 -2.74 22.61 -5.53
C GLY A 269 -4.02 21.78 -5.61
N VAL A 270 -3.90 20.45 -5.65
CA VAL A 270 -5.03 19.52 -5.59
C VAL A 270 -5.81 19.69 -4.27
N ALA A 271 -5.11 19.73 -3.14
CA ALA A 271 -5.76 19.92 -1.83
C ALA A 271 -6.56 21.23 -1.74
N GLN A 272 -6.10 22.31 -2.39
CA GLN A 272 -6.87 23.56 -2.49
C GLN A 272 -8.17 23.40 -3.31
N GLN A 273 -8.15 22.56 -4.34
CA GLN A 273 -9.37 22.26 -5.12
C GLN A 273 -10.38 21.41 -4.31
N TRP A 274 -9.88 20.55 -3.44
CA TRP A 274 -10.72 19.72 -2.56
C TRP A 274 -11.30 20.50 -1.37
N ARG A 275 -10.79 21.69 -1.08
CA ARG A 275 -11.24 22.57 0.03
C ARG A 275 -12.60 23.19 -0.25
#